data_ac5bc580ece37b0ef0aecbf8b97736bc
#
_entry.id   ac5bc580ece37b0ef0aecbf8b97736bc
#
_cell.length_a   1.000
_cell.length_b   1.000
_cell.length_c   1.000
_cell.angle_alpha   90.00
_cell.angle_beta   90.00
_cell.angle_gamma   90.00
#
_symmetry.space_group_name_H-M   'P 1'
#
loop_
_entity.id
_entity.type
_entity.pdbx_description
1 polymer ?
#
loop_
_entity_poly.entity_id
_entity_poly.type
_entity_poly.pdbx_seq_one_letter_code
_entity_poly.pdbx_strand_id
1 'polypeptide(L)'
;MKTSLRMIALVLGAAASLCTALITPSMADAQKYKVFVSTGFDGNTWLSAATNLVTAMSKTKTYKDRIESLTIQSARGDAQVQAQQINAAVESGAKIILMWPFSPTALNRAIRHACEKGVIVITFDSEVTEPCITTHVGINQDYGGAGTAEGLAKLLNGKGNIIFMGGIPGNMVDTRRNAGAKGVFAEYPGIKIVAEAPSMWNPATARQKLAEIVSAKGWDAIDGLWTQTGCYVFSQLQVEAKRDKLLPCAGNGTNGFRVSMLSKGSTPGALNNPGVSMGSPIWVGAYALTLAFKVIDGGSVGKFTLVPMPLVTQENSVLCEKGDLQELIAKKYSCTAVPLSIAPDNFYIDVVSPLTPQLDVYSALSGTVPAGQ
;
A
#
# COMPACT_ATOMS: atom_id res chain seq x y z
N MET A 1 100.39 34.77 38.86
CA MET A 1 99.91 33.52 39.51
C MET A 1 98.44 33.45 39.48
N LYS A 2 97.84 32.45 39.01
CA LYS A 2 96.47 32.05 38.87
C LYS A 2 95.81 32.31 37.49
N THR A 3 95.96 31.34 36.64
CA THR A 3 95.32 31.10 35.40
C THR A 3 93.86 30.73 35.64
N SER A 4 92.93 31.31 34.91
CA SER A 4 91.54 30.87 34.86
C SER A 4 91.20 30.44 33.46
N LEU A 5 90.91 29.15 33.32
CA LEU A 5 90.40 28.48 32.13
C LEU A 5 88.96 28.91 31.89
N ARG A 6 88.63 29.33 30.71
CA ARG A 6 87.25 29.52 30.22
C ARG A 6 86.83 28.34 29.42
N MET A 7 85.85 27.57 29.92
CA MET A 7 85.15 26.53 29.21
C MET A 7 84.07 27.15 28.31
N ILE A 8 84.13 26.81 27.02
CA ILE A 8 83.11 27.18 26.04
C ILE A 8 82.19 25.95 25.96
N ALA A 9 80.92 26.10 26.33
CA ALA A 9 79.90 25.13 26.18
C ALA A 9 79.23 25.31 24.83
N LEU A 10 79.35 24.29 23.96
CA LEU A 10 78.57 24.16 22.71
C LEU A 10 77.17 23.68 23.04
N VAL A 11 76.11 24.47 22.72
CA VAL A 11 74.73 24.04 22.79
C VAL A 11 74.34 23.55 21.40
N LEU A 12 74.17 22.20 21.23
CA LEU A 12 73.53 21.60 20.07
C LEU A 12 72.03 21.72 20.24
N GLY A 13 71.39 22.60 19.44
CA GLY A 13 69.92 22.66 19.32
C GLY A 13 69.42 21.53 18.44
N ALA A 14 68.74 20.55 19.00
CA ALA A 14 67.97 19.55 18.28
C ALA A 14 66.59 20.14 17.89
N ALA A 15 66.39 20.48 16.64
CA ALA A 15 65.08 20.86 16.09
C ALA A 15 64.21 19.59 15.92
N ALA A 16 63.31 19.34 16.85
CA ALA A 16 62.27 18.32 16.72
C ALA A 16 61.18 18.84 15.80
N SER A 17 61.16 18.38 14.53
CA SER A 17 60.03 18.59 13.61
C SER A 17 58.84 17.74 14.07
N LEU A 18 57.85 18.35 14.70
CA LEU A 18 56.55 17.76 14.90
C LEU A 18 55.83 17.67 13.54
N CYS A 19 55.85 16.50 12.89
CA CYS A 19 54.90 16.16 11.84
C CYS A 19 53.53 15.96 12.49
N THR A 20 52.69 16.98 12.52
CA THR A 20 51.27 16.84 12.78
C THR A 20 50.63 16.19 11.55
N ALA A 21 50.48 14.85 11.59
CA ALA A 21 49.63 14.15 10.63
C ALA A 21 48.20 14.68 10.79
N LEU A 22 47.76 15.47 9.84
CA LEU A 22 46.34 15.80 9.67
C LEU A 22 45.61 14.51 9.39
N ILE A 23 45.02 13.91 10.43
CA ILE A 23 44.03 12.84 10.27
C ILE A 23 42.82 13.53 9.65
N THR A 24 42.74 13.58 8.33
CA THR A 24 41.48 13.83 7.64
C THR A 24 40.52 12.70 8.04
N PRO A 25 39.36 13.03 8.64
CA PRO A 25 38.38 12.00 8.87
C PRO A 25 38.04 11.42 7.51
N SER A 26 38.38 10.14 7.28
CA SER A 26 37.86 9.37 6.17
C SER A 26 36.35 9.44 6.31
N MET A 27 35.66 10.07 5.38
CA MET A 27 34.22 9.93 5.26
C MET A 27 34.00 8.44 5.03
N ALA A 28 33.72 7.70 6.10
CA ALA A 28 33.28 6.34 5.99
C ALA A 28 32.12 6.32 5.00
N ASP A 29 32.24 5.59 3.90
CA ASP A 29 31.12 5.41 2.96
C ASP A 29 29.90 5.02 3.77
N ALA A 30 28.83 5.82 3.66
CA ALA A 30 27.62 5.60 4.41
C ALA A 30 27.13 4.17 4.09
N GLN A 31 26.94 3.36 5.12
CA GLN A 31 26.54 1.97 4.96
C GLN A 31 25.27 1.89 4.12
N LYS A 32 25.35 1.11 3.04
CA LYS A 32 24.22 0.86 2.15
C LYS A 32 23.58 -0.50 2.47
N TYR A 33 22.29 -0.61 2.19
CA TYR A 33 21.50 -1.77 2.59
C TYR A 33 20.80 -2.41 1.39
N LYS A 34 20.78 -3.74 1.32
CA LYS A 34 19.95 -4.48 0.37
C LYS A 34 18.52 -4.54 0.88
N VAL A 35 17.59 -4.11 0.05
CA VAL A 35 16.15 -4.11 0.31
C VAL A 35 15.48 -5.15 -0.58
N PHE A 36 14.71 -6.03 0.01
CA PHE A 36 13.90 -7.01 -0.70
C PHE A 36 12.42 -6.73 -0.49
N VAL A 37 11.64 -6.66 -1.57
CA VAL A 37 10.19 -6.53 -1.54
C VAL A 37 9.58 -7.83 -2.01
N SER A 38 8.82 -8.47 -1.14
CA SER A 38 8.15 -9.73 -1.41
C SER A 38 6.64 -9.52 -1.53
N THR A 39 6.07 -9.79 -2.70
CA THR A 39 4.62 -9.80 -2.89
C THR A 39 4.13 -11.23 -3.09
N GLY A 40 3.14 -11.65 -2.29
CA GLY A 40 2.59 -13.00 -2.39
C GLY A 40 1.72 -13.21 -3.63
N PHE A 41 1.29 -12.12 -4.26
CA PHE A 41 0.37 -12.13 -5.39
C PHE A 41 0.79 -11.06 -6.41
N ASP A 42 0.36 -11.21 -7.64
CA ASP A 42 0.44 -10.20 -8.70
C ASP A 42 -0.87 -10.20 -9.52
N GLY A 43 -0.95 -9.36 -10.54
CA GLY A 43 -2.12 -9.31 -11.42
C GLY A 43 -3.22 -8.35 -10.96
N ASN A 44 -2.99 -7.54 -9.92
CA ASN A 44 -3.84 -6.39 -9.64
C ASN A 44 -3.04 -5.08 -9.58
N THR A 45 -3.72 -3.97 -9.87
CA THR A 45 -3.10 -2.64 -9.94
C THR A 45 -2.72 -2.10 -8.57
N TRP A 46 -3.32 -2.58 -7.47
CA TRP A 46 -2.96 -2.17 -6.11
C TRP A 46 -1.51 -2.55 -5.77
N LEU A 47 -1.14 -3.82 -5.95
CA LEU A 47 0.22 -4.31 -5.68
C LEU A 47 1.25 -3.71 -6.64
N SER A 48 0.90 -3.59 -7.94
CA SER A 48 1.79 -2.93 -8.90
C SER A 48 2.06 -1.48 -8.53
N ALA A 49 1.05 -0.73 -8.15
CA ALA A 49 1.19 0.65 -7.71
C ALA A 49 1.93 0.76 -6.36
N ALA A 50 1.66 -0.13 -5.41
CA ALA A 50 2.38 -0.16 -4.14
C ALA A 50 3.88 -0.42 -4.34
N THR A 51 4.27 -1.37 -5.19
CA THR A 51 5.68 -1.65 -5.50
C THR A 51 6.34 -0.52 -6.30
N ASN A 52 5.61 0.15 -7.19
CA ASN A 52 6.07 1.36 -7.86
C ASN A 52 6.37 2.48 -6.85
N LEU A 53 5.50 2.67 -5.85
CA LEU A 53 5.73 3.67 -4.80
C LEU A 53 6.94 3.33 -3.94
N VAL A 54 7.18 2.06 -3.60
CA VAL A 54 8.42 1.64 -2.94
C VAL A 54 9.63 1.95 -3.82
N THR A 55 9.54 1.66 -5.12
CA THR A 55 10.59 1.95 -6.10
C THR A 55 10.87 3.44 -6.22
N ALA A 56 9.84 4.28 -6.30
CA ALA A 56 9.99 5.72 -6.32
C ALA A 56 10.62 6.22 -5.00
N MET A 57 10.10 5.78 -3.85
CA MET A 57 10.62 6.16 -2.54
C MET A 57 12.12 5.83 -2.41
N SER A 58 12.54 4.65 -2.86
CA SER A 58 13.94 4.23 -2.80
C SER A 58 14.90 5.13 -3.58
N LYS A 59 14.40 5.84 -4.59
CA LYS A 59 15.16 6.75 -5.47
C LYS A 59 15.14 8.20 -5.02
N THR A 60 14.37 8.54 -3.97
CA THR A 60 14.35 9.90 -3.42
C THR A 60 15.70 10.28 -2.84
N LYS A 61 15.97 11.57 -2.72
CA LYS A 61 17.20 12.11 -2.10
C LYS A 61 17.47 11.53 -0.71
N THR A 62 16.43 11.17 0.02
CA THR A 62 16.53 10.61 1.38
C THR A 62 17.11 9.20 1.39
N TYR A 63 16.82 8.37 0.37
CA TYR A 63 17.12 6.93 0.43
C TYR A 63 18.09 6.43 -0.63
N LYS A 64 18.24 7.10 -1.79
CA LYS A 64 19.03 6.62 -2.93
C LYS A 64 20.48 6.27 -2.58
N ASP A 65 21.10 7.04 -1.67
CA ASP A 65 22.49 6.83 -1.26
C ASP A 65 22.64 5.85 -0.10
N ARG A 66 21.51 5.37 0.46
CA ARG A 66 21.43 4.41 1.57
C ARG A 66 21.05 2.99 1.11
N ILE A 67 20.60 2.85 -0.12
CA ILE A 67 20.17 1.57 -0.69
C ILE A 67 21.23 1.07 -1.68
N GLU A 68 21.77 -0.13 -1.41
CA GLU A 68 22.70 -0.83 -2.30
C GLU A 68 21.94 -1.41 -3.49
N SER A 69 20.83 -2.09 -3.19
CA SER A 69 19.95 -2.69 -4.19
C SER A 69 18.51 -2.78 -3.67
N LEU A 70 17.55 -2.63 -4.59
CA LEU A 70 16.14 -2.91 -4.37
C LEU A 70 15.74 -4.07 -5.30
N THR A 71 15.37 -5.20 -4.72
CA THR A 71 14.88 -6.38 -5.46
C THR A 71 13.40 -6.58 -5.15
N ILE A 72 12.57 -6.71 -6.17
CA ILE A 72 11.13 -6.96 -6.02
C ILE A 72 10.79 -8.30 -6.66
N GLN A 73 10.15 -9.20 -5.92
CA GLN A 73 9.70 -10.50 -6.44
C GLN A 73 8.26 -10.80 -6.03
N SER A 74 7.50 -11.36 -6.97
CA SER A 74 6.16 -11.89 -6.72
C SER A 74 6.20 -13.41 -6.63
N ALA A 75 5.44 -13.96 -5.69
CA ALA A 75 5.24 -15.41 -5.56
C ALA A 75 4.04 -15.93 -6.36
N ARG A 76 3.31 -15.06 -7.05
CA ARG A 76 2.21 -15.40 -7.98
C ARG A 76 1.12 -16.30 -7.37
N GLY A 77 0.82 -16.11 -6.08
CA GLY A 77 -0.20 -16.88 -5.38
C GLY A 77 0.30 -18.18 -4.74
N ASP A 78 1.62 -18.40 -4.70
CA ASP A 78 2.22 -19.57 -4.05
C ASP A 78 3.00 -19.18 -2.79
N ALA A 79 2.48 -19.55 -1.62
CA ALA A 79 3.12 -19.24 -0.35
C ALA A 79 4.44 -20.00 -0.15
N GLN A 80 4.64 -21.17 -0.77
CA GLN A 80 5.91 -21.88 -0.68
C GLN A 80 6.99 -21.19 -1.50
N VAL A 81 6.65 -20.74 -2.70
CA VAL A 81 7.54 -19.90 -3.52
C VAL A 81 7.90 -18.62 -2.77
N GLN A 82 6.92 -17.97 -2.11
CA GLN A 82 7.20 -16.78 -1.29
C GLN A 82 8.17 -17.07 -0.16
N ALA A 83 7.99 -18.17 0.56
CA ALA A 83 8.91 -18.57 1.63
C ALA A 83 10.34 -18.86 1.11
N GLN A 84 10.47 -19.50 -0.05
CA GLN A 84 11.78 -19.74 -0.69
C GLN A 84 12.45 -18.43 -1.10
N GLN A 85 11.72 -17.48 -1.67
CA GLN A 85 12.21 -16.15 -2.06
C GLN A 85 12.70 -15.36 -0.84
N ILE A 86 11.97 -15.41 0.29
CA ILE A 86 12.37 -14.78 1.56
C ILE A 86 13.70 -15.38 2.05
N ASN A 87 13.82 -16.70 2.10
CA ASN A 87 15.05 -17.36 2.52
C ASN A 87 16.23 -16.98 1.60
N ALA A 88 16.04 -17.01 0.28
CA ALA A 88 17.07 -16.61 -0.66
C ALA A 88 17.51 -15.15 -0.48
N ALA A 89 16.58 -14.24 -0.19
CA ALA A 89 16.87 -12.84 0.11
C ALA A 89 17.72 -12.71 1.38
N VAL A 90 17.41 -13.46 2.45
CA VAL A 90 18.20 -13.50 3.68
C VAL A 90 19.62 -13.97 3.39
N GLU A 91 19.79 -15.09 2.69
CA GLU A 91 21.11 -15.64 2.35
C GLU A 91 21.91 -14.71 1.41
N SER A 92 21.24 -13.89 0.59
CA SER A 92 21.91 -12.88 -0.25
C SER A 92 22.30 -11.60 0.51
N GLY A 93 22.01 -11.55 1.83
CA GLY A 93 22.36 -10.44 2.71
C GLY A 93 21.35 -9.28 2.70
N ALA A 94 20.09 -9.53 2.39
CA ALA A 94 19.05 -8.52 2.56
C ALA A 94 18.96 -8.09 4.04
N LYS A 95 19.00 -6.78 4.27
CA LYS A 95 18.85 -6.20 5.62
C LYS A 95 17.42 -5.77 5.91
N ILE A 96 16.65 -5.48 4.87
CA ILE A 96 15.26 -5.07 4.96
C ILE A 96 14.44 -5.99 4.06
N ILE A 97 13.37 -6.55 4.60
CA ILE A 97 12.32 -7.26 3.85
C ILE A 97 11.00 -6.53 4.08
N LEU A 98 10.45 -5.97 3.01
CA LEU A 98 9.10 -5.41 2.98
C LEU A 98 8.20 -6.45 2.32
N MET A 99 7.09 -6.82 2.95
CA MET A 99 6.33 -7.98 2.51
C MET A 99 4.83 -7.74 2.49
N TRP A 100 4.19 -8.07 1.37
CA TRP A 100 2.76 -8.36 1.29
C TRP A 100 2.56 -9.88 1.31
N PRO A 101 2.23 -10.49 2.46
CA PRO A 101 2.15 -11.94 2.60
C PRO A 101 0.90 -12.51 1.92
N PHE A 102 1.07 -13.61 1.19
CA PHE A 102 -0.05 -14.34 0.59
C PHE A 102 -0.84 -15.15 1.63
N SER A 103 -0.13 -15.79 2.55
CA SER A 103 -0.70 -16.60 3.63
C SER A 103 -0.31 -16.05 5.00
N PRO A 104 -1.24 -15.99 5.96
CA PRO A 104 -0.96 -15.51 7.30
C PRO A 104 -0.03 -16.43 8.11
N THR A 105 0.06 -17.71 7.77
CA THR A 105 0.78 -18.73 8.59
C THR A 105 1.89 -19.46 7.84
N ALA A 106 1.73 -19.70 6.53
CA ALA A 106 2.68 -20.53 5.77
C ALA A 106 4.09 -19.92 5.67
N LEU A 107 4.23 -18.61 5.92
CA LEU A 107 5.50 -17.89 5.85
C LEU A 107 6.24 -17.83 7.18
N ASN A 108 5.62 -18.25 8.30
CA ASN A 108 6.14 -18.04 9.65
C ASN A 108 7.56 -18.56 9.83
N ARG A 109 7.89 -19.74 9.29
CA ARG A 109 9.24 -20.32 9.39
C ARG A 109 10.30 -19.46 8.68
N ALA A 110 10.00 -18.98 7.47
CA ALA A 110 10.93 -18.14 6.70
C ALA A 110 11.10 -16.76 7.36
N ILE A 111 10.01 -16.20 7.91
CA ILE A 111 10.03 -14.92 8.64
C ILE A 111 10.89 -15.08 9.92
N ARG A 112 10.69 -16.14 10.68
CA ARG A 112 11.48 -16.40 11.90
C ARG A 112 12.96 -16.51 11.58
N HIS A 113 13.33 -17.26 10.54
CA HIS A 113 14.71 -17.33 10.06
C HIS A 113 15.27 -15.95 9.71
N ALA A 114 14.52 -15.09 9.01
CA ALA A 114 14.92 -13.72 8.72
C ALA A 114 15.15 -12.90 10.02
N CYS A 115 14.23 -13.01 10.98
CA CYS A 115 14.36 -12.32 12.28
C CYS A 115 15.62 -12.78 13.05
N GLU A 116 15.91 -14.09 13.10
CA GLU A 116 17.09 -14.67 13.75
C GLU A 116 18.39 -14.17 13.12
N LYS A 117 18.39 -13.85 11.82
CA LYS A 117 19.51 -13.22 11.12
C LYS A 117 19.57 -11.69 11.29
N GLY A 118 18.70 -11.11 12.10
CA GLY A 118 18.66 -9.67 12.37
C GLY A 118 18.18 -8.84 11.16
N VAL A 119 17.39 -9.44 10.28
CA VAL A 119 16.73 -8.74 9.17
C VAL A 119 15.52 -7.98 9.70
N ILE A 120 15.33 -6.76 9.25
CA ILE A 120 14.15 -5.96 9.54
C ILE A 120 13.02 -6.44 8.61
N VAL A 121 12.02 -7.10 9.19
CA VAL A 121 10.87 -7.62 8.45
C VAL A 121 9.64 -6.75 8.76
N ILE A 122 9.10 -6.12 7.74
CA ILE A 122 7.89 -5.30 7.83
C ILE A 122 6.84 -5.84 6.86
N THR A 123 5.67 -6.16 7.38
CA THR A 123 4.52 -6.50 6.53
C THR A 123 3.69 -5.24 6.24
N PHE A 124 3.08 -5.18 5.06
CA PHE A 124 2.18 -4.10 4.71
C PHE A 124 0.86 -4.64 4.14
N ASP A 125 -0.25 -3.98 4.49
CA ASP A 125 -1.65 -4.30 4.14
C ASP A 125 -2.12 -5.69 4.59
N SER A 126 -1.45 -6.77 4.22
CA SER A 126 -1.74 -8.15 4.67
C SER A 126 -0.87 -8.54 5.86
N GLU A 127 -1.43 -9.29 6.79
CA GLU A 127 -0.80 -9.64 8.08
C GLU A 127 -0.27 -11.09 8.09
N VAL A 128 0.65 -11.36 9.01
CA VAL A 128 1.12 -12.70 9.37
C VAL A 128 0.92 -12.95 10.85
N THR A 129 0.94 -14.22 11.25
CA THR A 129 0.85 -14.62 12.67
C THR A 129 2.20 -14.71 13.35
N GLU A 130 3.32 -14.57 12.63
CA GLU A 130 4.67 -14.62 13.21
C GLU A 130 4.96 -13.32 13.99
N PRO A 131 5.16 -13.38 15.32
CA PRO A 131 5.29 -12.20 16.16
C PRO A 131 6.65 -11.51 16.07
N CYS A 132 7.67 -12.13 15.46
CA CYS A 132 9.01 -11.55 15.39
C CYS A 132 9.13 -10.39 14.40
N ILE A 133 8.16 -10.18 13.51
CA ILE A 133 8.19 -9.05 12.58
C ILE A 133 8.41 -7.72 13.31
N THR A 134 9.10 -6.80 12.67
CA THR A 134 9.40 -5.47 13.22
C THR A 134 8.12 -4.67 13.45
N THR A 135 7.29 -4.56 12.40
CA THR A 135 5.96 -3.94 12.47
C THR A 135 5.09 -4.41 11.31
N HIS A 136 3.78 -4.29 11.48
CA HIS A 136 2.80 -4.31 10.39
C HIS A 136 2.32 -2.89 10.08
N VAL A 137 2.24 -2.53 8.80
CA VAL A 137 1.72 -1.23 8.33
C VAL A 137 0.46 -1.46 7.51
N GLY A 138 -0.66 -0.98 7.97
CA GLY A 138 -1.92 -1.21 7.26
C GLY A 138 -3.10 -0.47 7.87
N ILE A 139 -4.27 -0.72 7.30
CA ILE A 139 -5.55 -0.23 7.79
C ILE A 139 -6.20 -1.28 8.72
N ASN A 140 -7.21 -0.85 9.45
CA ASN A 140 -8.10 -1.81 10.13
C ASN A 140 -9.03 -2.43 9.08
N GLN A 141 -8.74 -3.67 8.68
CA GLN A 141 -9.47 -4.38 7.63
C GLN A 141 -10.91 -4.72 8.04
N ASP A 142 -11.15 -5.05 9.31
CA ASP A 142 -12.50 -5.32 9.82
C ASP A 142 -13.36 -4.05 9.72
N TYR A 143 -12.82 -2.91 10.14
CA TYR A 143 -13.49 -1.61 10.03
C TYR A 143 -13.75 -1.23 8.56
N GLY A 144 -12.84 -1.57 7.64
CA GLY A 144 -13.02 -1.35 6.21
C GLY A 144 -14.20 -2.12 5.65
N GLY A 145 -14.30 -3.39 5.99
CA GLY A 145 -15.45 -4.24 5.65
C GLY A 145 -16.74 -3.74 6.27
N ALA A 146 -16.73 -3.47 7.56
CA ALA A 146 -17.91 -2.98 8.30
C ALA A 146 -18.39 -1.62 7.79
N GLY A 147 -17.49 -0.65 7.59
CA GLY A 147 -17.85 0.70 7.15
C GLY A 147 -18.48 0.73 5.75
N THR A 148 -17.96 -0.08 4.82
CA THR A 148 -18.58 -0.20 3.48
C THR A 148 -19.93 -0.91 3.53
N ALA A 149 -20.07 -1.94 4.37
CA ALA A 149 -21.33 -2.65 4.54
C ALA A 149 -22.41 -1.75 5.17
N GLU A 150 -22.05 -0.99 6.20
CA GLU A 150 -22.94 0.01 6.82
C GLU A 150 -23.39 1.08 5.81
N GLY A 151 -22.46 1.56 4.98
CA GLY A 151 -22.78 2.50 3.91
C GLY A 151 -23.76 1.92 2.89
N LEU A 152 -23.58 0.67 2.48
CA LEU A 152 -24.51 -0.01 1.58
C LEU A 152 -25.88 -0.22 2.24
N ALA A 153 -25.91 -0.63 3.50
CA ALA A 153 -27.15 -0.82 4.23
C ALA A 153 -27.96 0.48 4.31
N LYS A 154 -27.30 1.63 4.54
CA LYS A 154 -27.95 2.95 4.51
C LYS A 154 -28.50 3.31 3.13
N LEU A 155 -27.74 3.08 2.06
CA LEU A 155 -28.19 3.32 0.68
C LEU A 155 -29.41 2.46 0.30
N LEU A 156 -29.53 1.28 0.91
CA LEU A 156 -30.65 0.35 0.75
C LEU A 156 -31.81 0.57 1.75
N ASN A 157 -31.71 1.56 2.64
CA ASN A 157 -32.66 1.77 3.72
C ASN A 157 -32.89 0.49 4.57
N GLY A 158 -31.84 -0.28 4.82
CA GLY A 158 -31.81 -1.48 5.64
C GLY A 158 -32.48 -2.72 5.06
N LYS A 159 -32.84 -2.75 3.79
CA LYS A 159 -33.51 -3.88 3.14
C LYS A 159 -33.14 -4.04 1.68
N GLY A 160 -33.09 -5.26 1.19
CA GLY A 160 -32.83 -5.59 -0.22
C GLY A 160 -31.99 -6.85 -0.38
N ASN A 161 -31.90 -7.30 -1.60
CA ASN A 161 -31.15 -8.47 -2.02
C ASN A 161 -29.78 -8.02 -2.56
N ILE A 162 -28.70 -8.45 -1.93
CA ILE A 162 -27.37 -8.05 -2.35
C ILE A 162 -26.56 -9.23 -2.87
N ILE A 163 -25.65 -8.94 -3.79
CA ILE A 163 -24.53 -9.82 -4.12
C ILE A 163 -23.42 -9.50 -3.12
N PHE A 164 -22.76 -10.53 -2.59
CA PHE A 164 -21.59 -10.41 -1.72
C PHE A 164 -20.37 -10.99 -2.43
N MET A 165 -19.36 -10.16 -2.69
CA MET A 165 -18.19 -10.60 -3.45
C MET A 165 -16.90 -10.34 -2.67
N GLY A 166 -16.30 -11.41 -2.14
CA GLY A 166 -15.02 -11.38 -1.43
C GLY A 166 -13.81 -11.15 -2.33
N GLY A 167 -12.62 -11.23 -1.74
CA GLY A 167 -11.32 -11.15 -2.40
C GLY A 167 -10.73 -12.51 -2.74
N ILE A 168 -9.49 -12.77 -2.27
CA ILE A 168 -8.79 -14.06 -2.38
C ILE A 168 -9.07 -14.86 -1.10
N PRO A 169 -9.80 -15.98 -1.19
CA PRO A 169 -10.13 -16.79 -0.03
C PRO A 169 -8.89 -17.26 0.74
N GLY A 170 -8.94 -17.15 2.07
CA GLY A 170 -7.85 -17.56 2.97
C GLY A 170 -6.77 -16.50 3.18
N ASN A 171 -6.78 -15.41 2.43
CA ASN A 171 -5.94 -14.25 2.74
C ASN A 171 -6.52 -13.48 3.94
N MET A 172 -5.65 -12.92 4.80
CA MET A 172 -6.09 -12.23 6.02
C MET A 172 -6.93 -10.98 5.72
N VAL A 173 -6.58 -10.23 4.67
CA VAL A 173 -7.36 -9.06 4.23
C VAL A 173 -8.78 -9.46 3.83
N ASP A 174 -8.92 -10.54 3.02
CA ASP A 174 -10.22 -11.06 2.63
C ASP A 174 -11.05 -11.51 3.82
N THR A 175 -10.45 -12.32 4.69
CA THR A 175 -11.11 -12.88 5.87
C THR A 175 -11.65 -11.80 6.78
N ARG A 176 -10.83 -10.79 7.12
CA ARG A 176 -11.22 -9.72 8.04
C ARG A 176 -12.26 -8.78 7.43
N ARG A 177 -12.11 -8.38 6.16
CA ARG A 177 -13.11 -7.55 5.47
C ARG A 177 -14.46 -8.25 5.37
N ASN A 178 -14.46 -9.55 5.02
CA ASN A 178 -15.68 -10.35 4.94
C ASN A 178 -16.34 -10.47 6.33
N ALA A 179 -15.58 -10.71 7.39
CA ALA A 179 -16.10 -10.80 8.74
C ALA A 179 -16.73 -9.48 9.19
N GLY A 180 -16.05 -8.35 8.99
CA GLY A 180 -16.58 -7.02 9.33
C GLY A 180 -17.87 -6.71 8.57
N ALA A 181 -17.92 -6.99 7.27
CA ALA A 181 -19.10 -6.73 6.45
C ALA A 181 -20.29 -7.65 6.83
N LYS A 182 -20.04 -8.95 7.00
CA LYS A 182 -21.10 -9.90 7.39
C LYS A 182 -21.62 -9.61 8.79
N GLY A 183 -20.77 -9.14 9.71
CA GLY A 183 -21.19 -8.68 11.03
C GLY A 183 -22.23 -7.56 10.94
N VAL A 184 -21.97 -6.55 10.12
CA VAL A 184 -22.93 -5.46 9.89
C VAL A 184 -24.21 -5.96 9.24
N PHE A 185 -24.14 -6.75 8.16
CA PHE A 185 -25.37 -7.24 7.50
C PHE A 185 -26.23 -8.11 8.40
N ALA A 186 -25.66 -8.76 9.41
CA ALA A 186 -26.42 -9.51 10.41
C ALA A 186 -27.32 -8.60 11.29
N GLU A 187 -26.96 -7.32 11.45
CA GLU A 187 -27.75 -6.32 12.17
C GLU A 187 -28.90 -5.75 11.33
N TYR A 188 -28.92 -6.02 10.02
CA TYR A 188 -29.96 -5.60 9.07
C TYR A 188 -30.74 -6.80 8.53
N PRO A 189 -31.72 -7.34 9.25
CA PRO A 189 -32.44 -8.55 8.85
C PRO A 189 -33.23 -8.42 7.54
N GLY A 190 -33.47 -7.19 7.08
CA GLY A 190 -34.07 -6.90 5.78
C GLY A 190 -33.11 -7.05 4.62
N ILE A 191 -31.80 -7.11 4.83
CA ILE A 191 -30.80 -7.34 3.77
C ILE A 191 -30.55 -8.84 3.63
N LYS A 192 -30.64 -9.36 2.41
CA LYS A 192 -30.41 -10.76 2.08
C LYS A 192 -29.23 -10.90 1.14
N ILE A 193 -28.24 -11.69 1.51
CA ILE A 193 -27.16 -12.09 0.59
C ILE A 193 -27.72 -13.20 -0.32
N VAL A 194 -28.03 -12.87 -1.56
CA VAL A 194 -28.67 -13.82 -2.51
C VAL A 194 -27.67 -14.52 -3.42
N ALA A 195 -26.43 -14.05 -3.46
CA ALA A 195 -25.31 -14.72 -4.13
C ALA A 195 -23.97 -14.33 -3.47
N GLU A 196 -23.06 -15.29 -3.40
CA GLU A 196 -21.67 -15.06 -2.97
C GLU A 196 -20.69 -15.56 -4.03
N ALA A 197 -19.59 -14.81 -4.27
CA ALA A 197 -18.51 -15.23 -5.16
C ALA A 197 -17.19 -14.55 -4.75
N PRO A 198 -16.02 -15.15 -5.00
CA PRO A 198 -14.75 -14.47 -4.87
C PRO A 198 -14.45 -13.63 -6.12
N SER A 199 -14.02 -12.38 -5.95
CA SER A 199 -13.51 -11.52 -7.03
C SER A 199 -12.06 -11.83 -7.39
N MET A 200 -11.34 -12.54 -6.52
CA MET A 200 -9.88 -12.76 -6.60
C MET A 200 -9.09 -11.45 -6.69
N TRP A 201 -9.66 -10.32 -6.26
CA TRP A 201 -9.17 -8.95 -6.46
C TRP A 201 -8.80 -8.64 -7.91
N ASN A 202 -9.47 -9.29 -8.85
CA ASN A 202 -9.25 -9.15 -10.29
C ASN A 202 -10.54 -8.66 -10.97
N PRO A 203 -10.50 -7.51 -11.67
CA PRO A 203 -11.69 -6.95 -12.33
C PRO A 203 -12.31 -7.86 -13.39
N ALA A 204 -11.50 -8.64 -14.13
CA ALA A 204 -12.02 -9.57 -15.13
C ALA A 204 -12.78 -10.74 -14.49
N THR A 205 -12.23 -11.31 -13.40
CA THR A 205 -12.92 -12.35 -12.62
C THR A 205 -14.21 -11.79 -12.01
N ALA A 206 -14.16 -10.57 -11.43
CA ALA A 206 -15.35 -9.92 -10.90
C ALA A 206 -16.43 -9.74 -11.98
N ARG A 207 -16.04 -9.27 -13.19
CA ARG A 207 -16.97 -9.12 -14.31
C ARG A 207 -17.63 -10.44 -14.71
N GLN A 208 -16.81 -11.49 -14.86
CA GLN A 208 -17.33 -12.81 -15.21
C GLN A 208 -18.35 -13.30 -14.16
N LYS A 209 -18.00 -13.26 -12.88
CA LYS A 209 -18.85 -13.71 -11.79
C LYS A 209 -20.14 -12.88 -11.67
N LEU A 210 -20.06 -11.58 -11.81
CA LEU A 210 -21.23 -10.70 -11.81
C LEU A 210 -22.15 -10.99 -12.99
N ALA A 211 -21.62 -11.18 -14.20
CA ALA A 211 -22.39 -11.52 -15.37
C ALA A 211 -23.11 -12.89 -15.21
N GLU A 212 -22.43 -13.91 -14.67
CA GLU A 212 -23.01 -15.21 -14.35
C GLU A 212 -24.18 -15.07 -13.36
N ILE A 213 -23.99 -14.31 -12.25
CA ILE A 213 -25.03 -14.10 -11.23
C ILE A 213 -26.23 -13.34 -11.79
N VAL A 214 -25.97 -12.26 -12.53
CA VAL A 214 -27.05 -11.45 -13.15
C VAL A 214 -27.81 -12.26 -14.18
N SER A 215 -27.13 -13.06 -15.00
CA SER A 215 -27.79 -13.95 -15.98
C SER A 215 -28.69 -14.98 -15.31
N ALA A 216 -28.27 -15.53 -14.17
CA ALA A 216 -29.02 -16.57 -13.46
C ALA A 216 -30.22 -16.01 -12.67
N LYS A 217 -30.10 -14.79 -12.10
CA LYS A 217 -31.11 -14.23 -11.19
C LYS A 217 -32.00 -13.15 -11.81
N GLY A 218 -31.51 -12.46 -12.83
CA GLY A 218 -32.11 -11.23 -13.36
C GLY A 218 -31.76 -9.99 -12.52
N TRP A 219 -31.72 -8.84 -13.16
CA TRP A 219 -31.46 -7.57 -12.50
C TRP A 219 -32.48 -7.20 -11.43
N ASP A 220 -33.74 -7.58 -11.61
CA ASP A 220 -34.84 -7.21 -10.71
C ASP A 220 -34.82 -7.97 -9.38
N ALA A 221 -34.02 -9.02 -9.29
CA ALA A 221 -33.79 -9.78 -8.06
C ALA A 221 -32.60 -9.24 -7.23
N ILE A 222 -31.95 -8.17 -7.69
CA ILE A 222 -30.73 -7.61 -7.10
C ILE A 222 -30.95 -6.14 -6.78
N ASP A 223 -30.65 -5.72 -5.55
CA ASP A 223 -30.78 -4.36 -5.07
C ASP A 223 -29.42 -3.66 -4.87
N GLY A 224 -28.32 -4.42 -4.78
CA GLY A 224 -26.99 -3.85 -4.59
C GLY A 224 -25.85 -4.87 -4.59
N LEU A 225 -24.64 -4.36 -4.51
CA LEU A 225 -23.40 -5.16 -4.45
C LEU A 225 -22.52 -4.67 -3.30
N TRP A 226 -22.13 -5.58 -2.42
CA TRP A 226 -20.95 -5.39 -1.58
C TRP A 226 -19.78 -6.19 -2.16
N THR A 227 -18.59 -5.55 -2.32
CA THR A 227 -17.47 -6.23 -2.95
C THR A 227 -16.12 -5.70 -2.50
N GLN A 228 -15.13 -6.58 -2.47
CA GLN A 228 -13.73 -6.16 -2.30
C GLN A 228 -13.09 -5.70 -3.62
N THR A 229 -13.65 -6.08 -4.78
CA THR A 229 -13.27 -5.57 -6.11
C THR A 229 -14.41 -5.85 -7.08
N GLY A 230 -14.92 -4.83 -7.77
CA GLY A 230 -15.97 -5.02 -8.74
C GLY A 230 -16.99 -3.89 -8.89
N CYS A 231 -16.99 -2.87 -8.02
CA CYS A 231 -17.98 -1.80 -8.09
C CYS A 231 -18.01 -1.06 -9.44
N TYR A 232 -16.85 -0.74 -10.00
CA TYR A 232 -16.80 -0.12 -11.32
C TYR A 232 -17.32 -1.06 -12.41
N VAL A 233 -16.91 -2.31 -12.36
CA VAL A 233 -17.41 -3.36 -13.28
C VAL A 233 -18.92 -3.52 -13.19
N PHE A 234 -19.46 -3.49 -11.96
CA PHE A 234 -20.90 -3.55 -11.73
C PHE A 234 -21.65 -2.35 -12.34
N SER A 235 -21.05 -1.16 -12.21
CA SER A 235 -21.58 0.06 -12.86
C SER A 235 -21.60 -0.10 -14.38
N GLN A 236 -20.52 -0.60 -14.98
CA GLN A 236 -20.45 -0.83 -16.43
C GLN A 236 -21.49 -1.83 -16.91
N LEU A 237 -21.66 -2.98 -16.22
CA LEU A 237 -22.69 -3.98 -16.57
C LEU A 237 -24.10 -3.40 -16.54
N GLN A 238 -24.38 -2.49 -15.60
CA GLN A 238 -25.67 -1.80 -15.52
C GLN A 238 -25.87 -0.81 -16.68
N VAL A 239 -24.83 -0.07 -17.07
CA VAL A 239 -24.87 0.83 -18.23
C VAL A 239 -25.08 0.04 -19.52
N GLU A 240 -24.38 -1.07 -19.71
CA GLU A 240 -24.54 -1.98 -20.84
C GLU A 240 -25.97 -2.56 -20.92
N ALA A 241 -26.54 -2.89 -19.76
CA ALA A 241 -27.93 -3.34 -19.65
C ALA A 241 -28.95 -2.19 -19.79
N LYS A 242 -28.50 -0.95 -20.08
CA LYS A 242 -29.33 0.27 -20.26
C LYS A 242 -30.29 0.51 -19.08
N ARG A 243 -29.81 0.30 -17.84
CA ARG A 243 -30.63 0.55 -16.67
C ARG A 243 -30.81 2.05 -16.47
N ASP A 244 -32.03 2.47 -16.28
CA ASP A 244 -32.36 3.89 -16.02
C ASP A 244 -31.81 4.38 -14.67
N LYS A 245 -31.84 3.49 -13.67
CA LYS A 245 -31.34 3.75 -12.32
C LYS A 245 -30.28 2.72 -11.95
N LEU A 246 -29.10 3.20 -11.59
CA LEU A 246 -28.01 2.34 -11.13
C LEU A 246 -28.25 1.86 -9.70
N LEU A 247 -27.99 0.58 -9.46
CA LEU A 247 -28.00 -0.04 -8.15
C LEU A 247 -26.75 0.37 -7.37
N PRO A 248 -26.84 0.54 -6.04
CA PRO A 248 -25.72 0.93 -5.21
C PRO A 248 -24.65 -0.15 -5.14
N CYS A 249 -23.40 0.30 -4.99
CA CYS A 249 -22.27 -0.55 -4.70
C CYS A 249 -21.44 -0.02 -3.54
N ALA A 250 -20.90 -0.93 -2.72
CA ALA A 250 -19.95 -0.56 -1.69
C ALA A 250 -18.72 -1.47 -1.72
N GLY A 251 -17.51 -0.88 -1.65
CA GLY A 251 -16.29 -1.66 -1.73
C GLY A 251 -15.01 -0.84 -1.86
N ASN A 252 -13.99 -1.45 -2.48
CA ASN A 252 -12.69 -0.83 -2.65
C ASN A 252 -12.71 0.39 -3.57
N GLY A 253 -11.79 1.32 -3.28
CA GLY A 253 -11.65 2.61 -3.93
C GLY A 253 -10.83 2.57 -5.21
N THR A 254 -11.31 1.92 -6.26
CA THR A 254 -10.71 2.09 -7.59
C THR A 254 -11.12 3.44 -8.20
N ASN A 255 -10.26 4.00 -9.04
CA ASN A 255 -10.49 5.32 -9.64
C ASN A 255 -11.79 5.37 -10.45
N GLY A 256 -12.03 4.37 -11.31
CA GLY A 256 -13.25 4.30 -12.11
C GLY A 256 -14.52 4.26 -11.26
N PHE A 257 -14.50 3.53 -10.13
CA PHE A 257 -15.65 3.52 -9.23
C PHE A 257 -15.90 4.91 -8.62
N ARG A 258 -14.85 5.58 -8.12
CA ARG A 258 -14.97 6.93 -7.54
C ARG A 258 -15.37 7.97 -8.56
N VAL A 259 -14.84 7.88 -9.79
CA VAL A 259 -15.29 8.72 -10.92
C VAL A 259 -16.76 8.45 -11.22
N SER A 260 -17.21 7.19 -11.22
CA SER A 260 -18.62 6.86 -11.49
C SER A 260 -19.60 7.42 -10.44
N MET A 261 -19.14 7.66 -9.22
CA MET A 261 -19.95 8.27 -8.14
C MET A 261 -20.16 9.78 -8.31
N LEU A 262 -19.30 10.45 -9.09
CA LEU A 262 -19.42 11.89 -9.35
C LEU A 262 -20.70 12.23 -10.13
N SER A 263 -21.15 13.49 -10.02
CA SER A 263 -22.33 13.98 -10.73
C SER A 263 -22.23 13.71 -12.22
N LYS A 264 -23.29 13.14 -12.79
CA LYS A 264 -23.35 12.75 -14.20
C LYS A 264 -22.96 13.92 -15.12
N GLY A 265 -22.00 13.68 -16.00
CA GLY A 265 -21.50 14.68 -16.95
C GLY A 265 -20.44 15.65 -16.42
N SER A 266 -20.04 15.56 -15.14
CA SER A 266 -18.97 16.41 -14.57
C SER A 266 -17.59 16.08 -15.13
N THR A 267 -17.37 14.82 -15.48
CA THR A 267 -16.15 14.31 -16.15
C THR A 267 -16.51 13.05 -16.93
N PRO A 268 -15.73 12.64 -17.95
CA PRO A 268 -15.91 11.34 -18.59
C PRO A 268 -15.92 10.20 -17.57
N GLY A 269 -16.94 9.33 -17.63
CA GLY A 269 -17.14 8.21 -16.70
C GLY A 269 -17.95 8.53 -15.44
N ALA A 270 -18.31 9.79 -15.19
CA ALA A 270 -19.19 10.19 -14.09
C ALA A 270 -20.65 9.78 -14.39
N LEU A 271 -21.24 8.98 -13.50
CA LEU A 271 -22.54 8.34 -13.70
C LEU A 271 -23.59 8.70 -12.64
N ASN A 272 -23.19 9.42 -11.61
CA ASN A 272 -23.98 9.62 -10.38
C ASN A 272 -24.36 8.27 -9.72
N ASN A 273 -23.44 7.30 -9.75
CA ASN A 273 -23.67 5.97 -9.20
C ASN A 273 -23.74 6.01 -7.67
N PRO A 274 -24.82 5.52 -7.02
CA PRO A 274 -24.85 5.43 -5.57
C PRO A 274 -23.77 4.51 -5.06
N GLY A 275 -22.94 4.98 -4.14
CA GLY A 275 -21.85 4.12 -3.69
C GLY A 275 -21.11 4.59 -2.44
N VAL A 276 -20.41 3.65 -1.84
CA VAL A 276 -19.46 3.88 -0.75
C VAL A 276 -18.16 3.15 -1.06
N SER A 277 -17.08 3.90 -1.10
CA SER A 277 -15.75 3.41 -1.40
C SER A 277 -14.86 3.54 -0.17
N MET A 278 -14.22 2.47 0.25
CA MET A 278 -13.18 2.59 1.29
C MET A 278 -11.84 3.01 0.68
N GLY A 279 -11.06 3.76 1.43
CA GLY A 279 -9.67 4.02 1.13
C GLY A 279 -8.86 2.72 1.13
N SER A 280 -8.02 2.57 0.12
CA SER A 280 -7.08 1.45 0.01
C SER A 280 -5.68 2.01 -0.21
N PRO A 281 -5.00 2.51 0.86
CA PRO A 281 -3.77 3.28 0.75
C PRO A 281 -2.64 2.42 0.19
N ILE A 282 -2.30 2.63 -1.09
CA ILE A 282 -1.21 1.91 -1.76
C ILE A 282 0.19 2.38 -1.34
N TRP A 283 0.28 3.52 -0.67
CA TRP A 283 1.54 4.08 -0.16
C TRP A 283 2.09 3.38 1.08
N VAL A 284 1.34 2.45 1.70
CA VAL A 284 1.78 1.73 2.91
C VAL A 284 3.09 0.97 2.72
N GLY A 285 3.35 0.42 1.51
CA GLY A 285 4.62 -0.22 1.17
C GLY A 285 5.79 0.77 1.18
N ALA A 286 5.61 1.96 0.63
CA ALA A 286 6.61 3.03 0.65
C ALA A 286 6.85 3.57 2.08
N TYR A 287 5.79 3.69 2.87
CA TYR A 287 5.92 4.08 4.28
C TYR A 287 6.61 2.98 5.11
N ALA A 288 6.41 1.70 4.79
CA ALA A 288 7.16 0.61 5.41
C ALA A 288 8.68 0.76 5.20
N LEU A 289 9.11 1.24 4.03
CA LEU A 289 10.53 1.56 3.79
C LEU A 289 11.02 2.67 4.73
N THR A 290 10.22 3.72 4.92
CA THR A 290 10.54 4.81 5.86
C THR A 290 10.70 4.28 7.29
N LEU A 291 9.80 3.40 7.73
CA LEU A 291 9.88 2.79 9.06
C LEU A 291 11.08 1.86 9.22
N ALA A 292 11.46 1.10 8.16
CA ALA A 292 12.66 0.27 8.18
C ALA A 292 13.92 1.11 8.40
N PHE A 293 14.05 2.24 7.70
CA PHE A 293 15.18 3.15 7.92
C PHE A 293 15.14 3.86 9.28
N LYS A 294 13.95 4.17 9.81
CA LYS A 294 13.82 4.67 11.18
C LYS A 294 14.41 3.68 12.20
N VAL A 295 14.16 2.37 12.02
CA VAL A 295 14.73 1.32 12.88
C VAL A 295 16.25 1.21 12.69
N ILE A 296 16.76 1.29 11.46
CA ILE A 296 18.20 1.31 11.17
C ILE A 296 18.90 2.47 11.89
N ASP A 297 18.23 3.61 11.94
CA ASP A 297 18.75 4.84 12.61
C ASP A 297 18.58 4.80 14.14
N GLY A 298 18.22 3.66 14.72
CA GLY A 298 18.07 3.45 16.17
C GLY A 298 16.72 3.91 16.73
N GLY A 299 15.77 4.31 15.87
CA GLY A 299 14.41 4.64 16.30
C GLY A 299 13.57 3.39 16.56
N SER A 300 12.47 3.55 17.30
CA SER A 300 11.52 2.49 17.59
C SER A 300 10.22 2.64 16.80
N VAL A 301 9.56 1.52 16.54
CA VAL A 301 8.23 1.43 15.91
C VAL A 301 7.34 0.49 16.74
N GLY A 302 6.05 0.76 16.77
CA GLY A 302 5.08 -0.15 17.38
C GLY A 302 4.90 -1.43 16.55
N LYS A 303 4.36 -2.49 17.17
CA LYS A 303 4.08 -3.75 16.43
C LYS A 303 3.05 -3.57 15.31
N PHE A 304 2.15 -2.61 15.48
CA PHE A 304 1.16 -2.22 14.48
C PHE A 304 1.26 -0.72 14.22
N THR A 305 1.36 -0.35 12.98
CA THR A 305 1.29 1.02 12.48
C THR A 305 0.02 1.15 11.65
N LEU A 306 -1.08 1.48 12.32
CA LEU A 306 -2.36 1.70 11.66
C LEU A 306 -2.37 3.05 10.96
N VAL A 307 -2.82 3.06 9.71
CA VAL A 307 -2.95 4.27 8.89
C VAL A 307 -4.42 4.61 8.65
N PRO A 308 -4.75 5.89 8.41
CA PRO A 308 -6.11 6.30 8.13
C PRO A 308 -6.69 5.60 6.89
N MET A 309 -7.97 5.26 6.97
CA MET A 309 -8.75 4.71 5.89
C MET A 309 -10.09 5.49 5.77
N PRO A 310 -10.13 6.54 4.96
CA PRO A 310 -11.35 7.29 4.77
C PRO A 310 -12.38 6.48 3.98
N LEU A 311 -13.67 6.67 4.32
CA LEU A 311 -14.78 6.26 3.47
C LEU A 311 -15.13 7.41 2.54
N VAL A 312 -15.25 7.11 1.26
CA VAL A 312 -15.61 8.06 0.20
C VAL A 312 -17.03 7.74 -0.28
N THR A 313 -17.90 8.74 -0.22
CA THR A 313 -19.27 8.71 -0.71
C THR A 313 -19.43 9.72 -1.84
N GLN A 314 -20.60 9.79 -2.44
CA GLN A 314 -20.89 10.83 -3.43
C GLN A 314 -20.71 12.25 -2.87
N GLU A 315 -20.99 12.45 -1.58
CA GLU A 315 -20.98 13.76 -0.92
C GLU A 315 -19.57 14.30 -0.68
N ASN A 316 -18.60 13.40 -0.42
CA ASN A 316 -17.23 13.78 -0.13
C ASN A 316 -16.23 13.36 -1.24
N SER A 317 -16.75 12.92 -2.39
CA SER A 317 -15.90 12.62 -3.56
C SER A 317 -15.39 13.91 -4.21
N VAL A 318 -14.07 14.03 -4.34
CA VAL A 318 -13.39 15.22 -4.88
C VAL A 318 -12.54 14.82 -6.07
N LEU A 319 -12.86 15.40 -7.25
CA LEU A 319 -12.05 15.23 -8.46
C LEU A 319 -10.80 16.10 -8.40
N CYS A 320 -9.64 15.51 -8.69
CA CYS A 320 -8.41 16.22 -9.00
C CYS A 320 -8.18 16.24 -10.50
N GLU A 321 -7.91 17.41 -11.06
CA GLU A 321 -7.76 17.57 -12.51
C GLU A 321 -6.43 17.05 -13.03
N LYS A 322 -5.36 17.23 -12.25
CA LYS A 322 -3.99 16.88 -12.64
C LYS A 322 -3.47 15.64 -11.94
N GLY A 323 -3.92 15.38 -10.72
CA GLY A 323 -3.41 14.29 -9.88
C GLY A 323 -1.95 14.44 -9.49
N ASP A 324 -1.34 15.62 -9.67
CA ASP A 324 0.02 15.91 -9.27
C ASP A 324 0.12 16.26 -7.77
N LEU A 325 1.34 16.19 -7.24
CA LEU A 325 1.59 16.43 -5.83
C LEU A 325 1.17 17.85 -5.40
N GLN A 326 1.34 18.85 -6.27
CA GLN A 326 1.00 20.25 -5.94
C GLN A 326 -0.51 20.43 -5.82
N GLU A 327 -1.29 19.84 -6.71
CA GLU A 327 -2.75 19.87 -6.63
C GLU A 327 -3.26 19.13 -5.37
N LEU A 328 -2.68 17.95 -5.09
CA LEU A 328 -3.04 17.17 -3.92
C LEU A 328 -2.70 17.91 -2.61
N ILE A 329 -1.57 18.58 -2.53
CA ILE A 329 -1.22 19.45 -1.40
C ILE A 329 -2.19 20.62 -1.28
N ALA A 330 -2.47 21.32 -2.38
CA ALA A 330 -3.39 22.45 -2.39
C ALA A 330 -4.81 22.05 -1.94
N LYS A 331 -5.27 20.87 -2.29
CA LYS A 331 -6.53 20.27 -1.84
C LYS A 331 -6.40 19.49 -0.51
N LYS A 332 -5.31 19.64 0.22
CA LYS A 332 -5.04 18.98 1.51
C LYS A 332 -5.23 17.45 1.46
N TYR A 333 -4.76 16.83 0.41
CA TYR A 333 -4.92 15.39 0.16
C TYR A 333 -6.39 14.90 0.13
N SER A 334 -7.32 15.80 -0.14
CA SER A 334 -8.76 15.45 -0.23
C SER A 334 -9.20 14.95 -1.60
N CYS A 335 -8.31 14.90 -2.59
CA CYS A 335 -8.60 14.29 -3.88
C CYS A 335 -8.89 12.79 -3.71
N THR A 336 -10.01 12.35 -4.23
CA THR A 336 -10.48 10.96 -4.11
C THR A 336 -10.76 10.30 -5.47
N ALA A 337 -10.70 11.07 -6.54
CA ALA A 337 -10.82 10.64 -7.93
C ALA A 337 -9.93 11.50 -8.82
N VAL A 338 -9.43 10.94 -9.92
CA VAL A 338 -8.74 11.68 -11.00
C VAL A 338 -9.36 11.30 -12.34
N PRO A 339 -9.27 12.17 -13.39
CA PRO A 339 -9.78 11.84 -14.71
C PRO A 339 -9.22 10.50 -15.21
N LEU A 340 -10.06 9.73 -15.92
CA LEU A 340 -9.64 8.42 -16.48
C LEU A 340 -8.54 8.55 -17.54
N SER A 341 -8.30 9.75 -18.04
CA SER A 341 -7.14 10.09 -18.89
C SER A 341 -5.81 10.16 -18.13
N ILE A 342 -5.86 10.32 -16.81
CA ILE A 342 -4.67 10.36 -15.93
C ILE A 342 -4.39 9.00 -15.31
N ALA A 343 -5.40 8.39 -14.69
CA ALA A 343 -5.28 7.08 -14.08
C ALA A 343 -6.43 6.17 -14.53
N PRO A 344 -6.15 4.91 -14.93
CA PRO A 344 -7.18 4.00 -15.43
C PRO A 344 -8.22 3.66 -14.36
N ASP A 345 -9.33 3.10 -14.80
CA ASP A 345 -10.49 2.78 -13.97
C ASP A 345 -10.21 1.81 -12.83
N ASN A 346 -9.34 0.84 -13.06
CA ASN A 346 -8.95 -0.18 -12.07
C ASN A 346 -7.79 0.27 -11.15
N PHE A 347 -7.30 1.51 -11.30
CA PHE A 347 -6.24 2.07 -10.48
C PHE A 347 -6.76 2.49 -9.10
N TYR A 348 -5.95 2.31 -8.07
CA TYR A 348 -6.29 2.74 -6.71
C TYR A 348 -5.72 4.14 -6.46
N ILE A 349 -6.58 5.11 -6.17
CA ILE A 349 -6.23 6.52 -6.13
C ILE A 349 -5.70 7.00 -4.77
N ASP A 350 -5.78 6.19 -3.72
CA ASP A 350 -5.27 6.56 -2.39
C ASP A 350 -3.72 6.48 -2.35
N VAL A 351 -3.10 7.33 -3.16
CA VAL A 351 -1.66 7.35 -3.44
C VAL A 351 -0.92 8.28 -2.51
N VAL A 352 -1.51 9.43 -2.20
CA VAL A 352 -0.82 10.54 -1.55
C VAL A 352 -1.15 10.59 -0.07
N SER A 353 -0.11 10.80 0.74
CA SER A 353 -0.21 10.85 2.19
C SER A 353 0.79 11.86 2.77
N PRO A 354 0.44 12.56 3.86
CA PRO A 354 1.42 13.32 4.63
C PRO A 354 2.60 12.47 5.14
N LEU A 355 2.44 11.14 5.21
CA LEU A 355 3.48 10.20 5.63
C LEU A 355 4.46 9.83 4.48
N THR A 356 4.08 10.12 3.25
CA THR A 356 4.90 9.91 2.03
C THR A 356 4.78 11.11 1.09
N PRO A 357 5.10 12.34 1.56
CA PRO A 357 4.84 13.59 0.82
C PRO A 357 5.68 13.74 -0.46
N GLN A 358 6.64 12.85 -0.69
CA GLN A 358 7.50 12.85 -1.87
C GLN A 358 6.86 12.13 -3.07
N LEU A 359 5.71 11.48 -2.90
CA LEU A 359 5.10 10.60 -3.88
C LEU A 359 3.75 11.16 -4.37
N ASP A 360 3.43 10.88 -5.62
CA ASP A 360 2.19 11.28 -6.28
C ASP A 360 1.58 10.16 -7.14
N VAL A 361 0.52 10.46 -7.88
CA VAL A 361 -0.15 9.49 -8.77
C VAL A 361 0.80 8.96 -9.83
N TYR A 362 1.68 9.81 -10.38
CA TYR A 362 2.65 9.37 -11.42
C TYR A 362 3.71 8.44 -10.83
N SER A 363 4.10 8.65 -9.58
CA SER A 363 4.99 7.71 -8.87
C SER A 363 4.37 6.33 -8.75
N ALA A 364 3.08 6.26 -8.44
CA ALA A 364 2.35 5.00 -8.34
C ALA A 364 2.15 4.31 -9.70
N LEU A 365 2.00 5.08 -10.77
CA LEU A 365 1.86 4.55 -12.14
C LEU A 365 3.19 4.03 -12.72
N SER A 366 4.31 4.66 -12.40
CA SER A 366 5.58 4.44 -13.12
C SER A 366 6.78 4.03 -12.28
N GLY A 367 6.72 4.16 -10.94
CA GLY A 367 7.89 3.99 -10.07
C GLY A 367 8.94 5.09 -10.23
N THR A 368 8.56 6.26 -10.75
CA THR A 368 9.43 7.42 -10.90
C THR A 368 9.26 8.40 -9.73
N VAL A 369 10.32 9.14 -9.45
CA VAL A 369 10.29 10.20 -8.43
C VAL A 369 9.80 11.49 -9.09
N PRO A 370 8.88 12.25 -8.47
CA PRO A 370 8.50 13.56 -8.95
C PRO A 370 9.70 14.51 -9.03
N ALA A 371 9.67 15.43 -9.97
CA ALA A 371 10.75 16.39 -10.14
C ALA A 371 11.02 17.17 -8.86
N GLY A 372 12.27 17.26 -8.45
CA GLY A 372 12.70 18.00 -7.24
C GLY A 372 12.73 17.20 -5.93
N GLN A 373 12.25 15.95 -5.89
CA GLN A 373 12.21 15.10 -4.69
C GLN A 373 13.43 14.18 -4.52
#